data_bee5bc83370e95a29d0457b33ffeadfb
#
_entry.id   bee5bc83370e95a29d0457b33ffeadfb
#
_cell.length_a   1.000
_cell.length_b   1.000
_cell.length_c   1.000
_cell.angle_alpha   90.00
_cell.angle_beta   90.00
_cell.angle_gamma   90.00
#
_symmetry.space_group_name_H-M   'P 1'
#
loop_
_entity.id
_entity.type
_entity.pdbx_description
1 polymer ?
#
loop_
_entity_poly.entity_id
_entity_poly.type
_entity_poly.pdbx_seq_one_letter_code
_entity_poly.pdbx_strand_id
1 'polypeptide(L)'
;MINLDNLNKQQREAVTTTEGPVLVVAGAGSGKTMVLTYRIAYLLSLGIPPNHILALTFTNKAASEMKERISKLIGHRADYLFMGTFHSIFARFLRAEANKLGYTSDYSIYDTEDSERVIKNILKDLNISENQFFPRMIQFLISKAKNSLLHLNGGIDHFFQKYNRKLK
;
A
#
# COMPACT_ATOMS: atom_id res chain seq x y z
N MET A 1 -10.95 -28.42 9.88
CA MET A 1 -9.80 -27.84 10.58
C MET A 1 -8.59 -27.91 9.67
N ILE A 2 -7.76 -26.86 9.62
CA ILE A 2 -6.53 -26.87 8.80
C ILE A 2 -5.47 -27.78 9.45
N ASN A 3 -4.81 -28.63 8.65
CA ASN A 3 -3.72 -29.44 9.15
C ASN A 3 -2.45 -28.57 9.32
N LEU A 4 -1.89 -28.53 10.52
CA LEU A 4 -0.69 -27.77 10.88
C LEU A 4 0.53 -28.67 11.15
N ASP A 5 0.46 -29.98 10.85
CA ASP A 5 1.50 -30.95 11.21
C ASP A 5 2.80 -30.73 10.42
N ASN A 6 2.72 -30.08 9.25
CA ASN A 6 3.88 -29.71 8.44
C ASN A 6 4.65 -28.49 8.96
N LEU A 7 4.19 -27.87 10.04
CA LEU A 7 4.82 -26.70 10.63
C LEU A 7 5.67 -27.09 11.84
N ASN A 8 6.87 -26.54 11.92
CA ASN A 8 7.67 -26.67 13.14
C ASN A 8 7.05 -25.84 14.29
N LYS A 9 7.59 -25.98 15.50
CA LYS A 9 7.02 -25.35 16.72
C LYS A 9 6.89 -23.82 16.57
N GLN A 10 7.94 -23.14 16.10
CA GLN A 10 7.94 -21.67 15.94
C GLN A 10 6.98 -21.22 14.84
N GLN A 11 6.93 -21.95 13.72
CA GLN A 11 6.00 -21.66 12.64
C GLN A 11 4.55 -21.87 13.09
N ARG A 12 4.27 -22.94 13.84
CA ARG A 12 2.94 -23.20 14.40
C ARG A 12 2.53 -22.09 15.38
N GLU A 13 3.42 -21.67 16.27
CA GLU A 13 3.19 -20.56 17.18
C GLU A 13 2.85 -19.27 16.43
N ALA A 14 3.64 -18.90 15.41
CA ALA A 14 3.39 -17.74 14.56
C ALA A 14 2.05 -17.81 13.82
N VAL A 15 1.58 -19.01 13.45
CA VAL A 15 0.28 -19.22 12.80
C VAL A 15 -0.87 -19.08 13.78
N THR A 16 -0.75 -19.62 14.98
CA THR A 16 -1.87 -19.76 15.93
C THR A 16 -2.02 -18.58 16.90
N THR A 17 -0.99 -17.75 17.09
CA THR A 17 -1.08 -16.54 17.92
C THR A 17 -1.89 -15.48 17.16
N THR A 18 -3.18 -15.35 17.47
CA THR A 18 -4.13 -14.47 16.76
C THR A 18 -4.34 -13.14 17.44
N GLU A 19 -4.07 -13.04 18.73
CA GLU A 19 -4.32 -11.86 19.53
C GLU A 19 -3.12 -10.91 19.56
N GLY A 20 -3.40 -9.63 19.39
CA GLY A 20 -2.40 -8.56 19.45
C GLY A 20 -1.43 -8.51 18.27
N PRO A 21 -0.49 -7.56 18.29
CA PRO A 21 0.54 -7.42 17.25
C PRO A 21 1.57 -8.54 17.38
N VAL A 22 1.87 -9.22 16.26
CA VAL A 22 2.86 -10.30 16.17
C VAL A 22 3.94 -9.93 15.17
N LEU A 23 5.20 -9.91 15.61
CA LEU A 23 6.37 -9.73 14.75
C LEU A 23 7.09 -11.07 14.59
N VAL A 24 7.23 -11.53 13.35
CA VAL A 24 7.99 -12.75 13.02
C VAL A 24 9.30 -12.36 12.32
N VAL A 25 10.42 -12.58 12.99
CA VAL A 25 11.76 -12.37 12.42
C VAL A 25 12.32 -13.71 11.96
N ALA A 26 12.62 -13.81 10.67
CA ALA A 26 13.02 -15.07 10.07
C ALA A 26 13.96 -14.85 8.86
N GLY A 27 15.00 -15.69 8.75
CA GLY A 27 15.96 -15.65 7.65
C GLY A 27 15.38 -16.06 6.29
N ALA A 28 16.15 -15.93 5.24
CA ALA A 28 15.79 -16.44 3.92
C ALA A 28 15.61 -17.98 3.99
N GLY A 29 14.63 -18.52 3.26
CA GLY A 29 14.35 -19.98 3.25
C GLY A 29 13.63 -20.52 4.49
N SER A 30 13.40 -19.73 5.55
CA SER A 30 12.75 -20.19 6.79
C SER A 30 11.25 -20.49 6.68
N GLY A 31 10.65 -20.31 5.51
CA GLY A 31 9.23 -20.57 5.29
C GLY A 31 8.29 -19.40 5.66
N LYS A 32 8.77 -18.15 5.74
CA LYS A 32 7.94 -16.97 6.05
C LYS A 32 6.62 -16.90 5.26
N THR A 33 6.69 -17.09 3.96
CA THR A 33 5.50 -17.08 3.09
C THR A 33 4.55 -18.23 3.42
N MET A 34 5.10 -19.39 3.77
CA MET A 34 4.30 -20.56 4.21
C MET A 34 3.56 -20.22 5.51
N VAL A 35 4.25 -19.68 6.51
CA VAL A 35 3.66 -19.26 7.78
C VAL A 35 2.52 -18.26 7.55
N LEU A 36 2.73 -17.24 6.69
CA LEU A 36 1.70 -16.26 6.37
C LEU A 36 0.47 -16.93 5.71
N THR A 37 0.71 -17.85 4.77
CA THR A 37 -0.35 -18.58 4.07
C THR A 37 -1.17 -19.43 5.04
N TYR A 38 -0.49 -20.20 5.91
CA TYR A 38 -1.16 -21.01 6.93
C TYR A 38 -1.88 -20.15 7.99
N ARG A 39 -1.33 -18.99 8.37
CA ARG A 39 -2.00 -18.06 9.29
C ARG A 39 -3.32 -17.56 8.72
N ILE A 40 -3.35 -17.14 7.45
CA ILE A 40 -4.60 -16.70 6.79
C ILE A 40 -5.62 -17.85 6.79
N ALA A 41 -5.20 -19.03 6.40
CA ALA A 41 -6.06 -20.18 6.38
C ALA A 41 -6.57 -20.59 7.78
N TYR A 42 -5.72 -20.44 8.80
CA TYR A 42 -6.09 -20.65 10.20
C TYR A 42 -7.14 -19.62 10.68
N LEU A 43 -6.94 -18.34 10.41
CA LEU A 43 -7.92 -17.29 10.73
C LEU A 43 -9.30 -17.57 10.11
N LEU A 44 -9.31 -18.01 8.85
CA LEU A 44 -10.55 -18.41 8.18
C LEU A 44 -11.20 -19.64 8.80
N SER A 45 -10.39 -20.59 9.33
CA SER A 45 -10.90 -21.76 10.03
C SER A 45 -11.51 -21.44 11.40
N LEU A 46 -11.11 -20.33 12.00
CA LEU A 46 -11.71 -19.75 13.21
C LEU A 46 -13.01 -18.97 12.93
N GLY A 47 -13.46 -18.89 11.66
CA GLY A 47 -14.69 -18.21 11.29
C GLY A 47 -14.52 -16.73 10.96
N ILE A 48 -13.29 -16.20 10.91
CA ILE A 48 -13.06 -14.81 10.50
C ILE A 48 -13.43 -14.67 9.01
N PRO A 49 -14.32 -13.72 8.66
CA PRO A 49 -14.71 -13.52 7.27
C PRO A 49 -13.53 -13.11 6.39
N PRO A 50 -13.42 -13.62 5.15
CA PRO A 50 -12.30 -13.30 4.25
C PRO A 50 -12.10 -11.79 4.02
N ASN A 51 -13.18 -11.05 3.90
CA ASN A 51 -13.17 -9.59 3.71
C ASN A 51 -12.72 -8.78 4.95
N HIS A 52 -12.46 -9.44 6.08
CA HIS A 52 -11.84 -8.85 7.27
C HIS A 52 -10.33 -9.13 7.34
N ILE A 53 -9.79 -9.84 6.36
CA ILE A 53 -8.36 -10.17 6.32
C ILE A 53 -7.68 -9.36 5.21
N LEU A 54 -6.66 -8.61 5.60
CA LEU A 54 -5.81 -7.82 4.71
C LEU A 54 -4.40 -8.43 4.67
N ALA A 55 -3.97 -8.88 3.49
CA ALA A 55 -2.65 -9.46 3.27
C ALA A 55 -1.85 -8.64 2.24
N LEU A 56 -0.77 -8.03 2.67
CA LEU A 56 0.00 -7.08 1.88
C LEU A 56 1.41 -7.59 1.58
N THR A 57 1.89 -7.31 0.36
CA THR A 57 3.26 -7.56 -0.07
C THR A 57 3.84 -6.34 -0.77
N PHE A 58 5.15 -6.36 -1.04
CA PHE A 58 5.81 -5.28 -1.77
C PHE A 58 5.72 -5.43 -3.30
N THR A 59 5.71 -6.65 -3.82
CA THR A 59 5.77 -6.89 -5.26
C THR A 59 4.54 -7.63 -5.77
N ASN A 60 4.15 -7.34 -7.01
CA ASN A 60 3.04 -8.03 -7.68
C ASN A 60 3.30 -9.53 -7.82
N LYS A 61 4.56 -9.92 -8.07
CA LYS A 61 4.95 -11.33 -8.12
C LYS A 61 4.68 -12.04 -6.79
N ALA A 62 5.12 -11.45 -5.67
CA ALA A 62 4.87 -12.02 -4.35
C ALA A 62 3.37 -12.08 -4.01
N ALA A 63 2.59 -11.06 -4.42
CA ALA A 63 1.14 -11.06 -4.24
C ALA A 63 0.47 -12.20 -5.03
N SER A 64 0.87 -12.42 -6.28
CA SER A 64 0.35 -13.50 -7.13
C SER A 64 0.71 -14.89 -6.56
N GLU A 65 1.97 -15.10 -6.18
CA GLU A 65 2.40 -16.36 -5.56
C GLU A 65 1.68 -16.64 -4.23
N MET A 66 1.47 -15.60 -3.41
CA MET A 66 0.72 -15.72 -2.16
C MET A 66 -0.73 -16.09 -2.44
N LYS A 67 -1.38 -15.43 -3.40
CA LYS A 67 -2.77 -15.72 -3.80
C LYS A 67 -2.90 -17.18 -4.26
N GLU A 68 -2.01 -17.65 -5.12
CA GLU A 68 -2.01 -19.03 -5.62
C GLU A 68 -1.90 -20.06 -4.47
N ARG A 69 -0.96 -19.83 -3.55
CA ARG A 69 -0.75 -20.73 -2.40
C ARG A 69 -1.97 -20.75 -1.47
N ILE A 70 -2.58 -19.60 -1.21
CA ILE A 70 -3.77 -19.50 -0.38
C ILE A 70 -4.95 -20.18 -1.07
N SER A 71 -5.16 -19.95 -2.38
CA SER A 71 -6.23 -20.60 -3.15
C SER A 71 -6.11 -22.11 -3.15
N LYS A 72 -4.89 -22.67 -3.15
CA LYS A 72 -4.68 -24.12 -3.01
C LYS A 72 -5.12 -24.67 -1.65
N LEU A 73 -5.07 -23.87 -0.58
CA LEU A 73 -5.45 -24.28 0.76
C LEU A 73 -6.94 -24.09 1.07
N ILE A 74 -7.54 -23.03 0.59
CA ILE A 74 -8.90 -22.61 0.98
C ILE A 74 -9.89 -22.49 -0.18
N GLY A 75 -9.43 -22.75 -1.41
CA GLY A 75 -10.27 -22.67 -2.62
C GLY A 75 -10.76 -21.25 -2.91
N HIS A 76 -11.98 -21.15 -3.44
CA HIS A 76 -12.60 -19.87 -3.85
C HIS A 76 -12.76 -18.83 -2.73
N ARG A 77 -12.62 -19.21 -1.48
CA ARG A 77 -12.63 -18.24 -0.36
C ARG A 77 -11.49 -17.23 -0.46
N ALA A 78 -10.40 -17.57 -1.16
CA ALA A 78 -9.27 -16.69 -1.40
C ALA A 78 -9.62 -15.44 -2.23
N ASP A 79 -10.65 -15.51 -3.06
CA ASP A 79 -11.05 -14.40 -3.93
C ASP A 79 -11.68 -13.23 -3.17
N TYR A 80 -12.19 -13.47 -1.98
CA TYR A 80 -12.80 -12.47 -1.11
C TYR A 80 -11.81 -11.82 -0.14
N LEU A 81 -10.55 -12.26 -0.11
CA LEU A 81 -9.50 -11.64 0.71
C LEU A 81 -9.06 -10.29 0.10
N PHE A 82 -8.77 -9.31 0.96
CA PHE A 82 -8.02 -8.14 0.53
C PHE A 82 -6.53 -8.49 0.44
N MET A 83 -6.09 -8.86 -0.76
CA MET A 83 -4.73 -9.34 -0.98
C MET A 83 -4.08 -8.66 -2.19
N GLY A 84 -2.87 -8.15 -2.00
CA GLY A 84 -2.15 -7.44 -3.06
C GLY A 84 -0.92 -6.71 -2.55
N THR A 85 -0.40 -5.80 -3.39
CA THR A 85 0.64 -4.86 -2.94
C THR A 85 0.00 -3.73 -2.14
N PHE A 86 0.80 -3.07 -1.28
CA PHE A 86 0.36 -1.86 -0.57
C PHE A 86 -0.29 -0.86 -1.53
N HIS A 87 0.38 -0.54 -2.64
CA HIS A 87 -0.14 0.42 -3.61
C HIS A 87 -1.48 0.00 -4.23
N SER A 88 -1.62 -1.25 -4.65
CA SER A 88 -2.85 -1.73 -5.30
C SER A 88 -4.05 -1.75 -4.35
N ILE A 89 -3.86 -2.18 -3.11
CA ILE A 89 -4.93 -2.25 -2.13
C ILE A 89 -5.33 -0.86 -1.65
N PHE A 90 -4.35 0.00 -1.31
CA PHE A 90 -4.65 1.36 -0.87
C PHE A 90 -5.24 2.21 -1.99
N ALA A 91 -4.85 2.02 -3.26
CA ALA A 91 -5.52 2.65 -4.39
C ALA A 91 -7.01 2.27 -4.48
N ARG A 92 -7.35 1.01 -4.19
CA ARG A 92 -8.76 0.56 -4.12
C ARG A 92 -9.52 1.22 -2.96
N PHE A 93 -8.93 1.28 -1.77
CA PHE A 93 -9.53 1.95 -0.61
C PHE A 93 -9.72 3.44 -0.87
N LEU A 94 -8.71 4.11 -1.41
CA LEU A 94 -8.80 5.52 -1.75
C LEU A 94 -9.87 5.81 -2.80
N ARG A 95 -10.08 4.92 -3.78
CA ARG A 95 -11.17 5.08 -4.74
C ARG A 95 -12.55 4.95 -4.09
N ALA A 96 -12.71 4.00 -3.19
CA ALA A 96 -13.98 3.83 -2.46
C ALA A 96 -14.30 5.05 -1.57
N GLU A 97 -13.27 5.70 -1.01
CA GLU A 97 -13.39 6.81 -0.07
C GLU A 97 -13.07 8.19 -0.70
N ALA A 98 -12.87 8.24 -2.02
CA ALA A 98 -12.40 9.43 -2.73
C ALA A 98 -13.26 10.68 -2.43
N ASN A 99 -14.57 10.53 -2.41
CA ASN A 99 -15.51 11.62 -2.14
C ASN A 99 -15.30 12.26 -0.77
N LYS A 100 -14.92 11.49 0.25
CA LYS A 100 -14.61 12.00 1.59
C LYS A 100 -13.36 12.88 1.61
N LEU A 101 -12.49 12.71 0.62
CA LEU A 101 -11.27 13.48 0.44
C LEU A 101 -11.42 14.63 -0.58
N GLY A 102 -12.63 14.82 -1.14
CA GLY A 102 -12.93 15.83 -2.14
C GLY A 102 -12.41 15.47 -3.54
N TYR A 103 -12.22 14.19 -3.83
CA TYR A 103 -11.89 13.66 -5.15
C TYR A 103 -13.07 12.88 -5.73
N THR A 104 -13.07 12.72 -7.05
CA THR A 104 -13.97 11.76 -7.72
C THR A 104 -13.31 10.37 -7.74
N SER A 105 -14.09 9.30 -7.88
CA SER A 105 -13.57 7.92 -7.87
C SER A 105 -12.73 7.56 -9.10
N ASP A 106 -12.80 8.39 -10.16
CA ASP A 106 -12.07 8.25 -11.43
C ASP A 106 -10.73 8.99 -11.47
N TYR A 107 -10.21 9.44 -10.31
CA TYR A 107 -8.92 10.13 -10.24
C TYR A 107 -7.79 9.28 -10.84
N SER A 108 -6.81 9.97 -11.45
CA SER A 108 -5.59 9.36 -11.96
C SER A 108 -4.49 9.35 -10.90
N ILE A 109 -3.71 8.27 -10.87
CA ILE A 109 -2.50 8.21 -10.04
C ILE A 109 -1.33 8.63 -10.93
N TYR A 110 -0.71 9.76 -10.58
CA TYR A 110 0.43 10.28 -11.31
C TYR A 110 1.70 9.51 -10.97
N ASP A 111 2.47 9.16 -11.98
CA ASP A 111 3.83 8.69 -11.81
C ASP A 111 4.80 9.87 -11.59
N THR A 112 6.10 9.56 -11.54
CA THR A 112 7.15 10.58 -11.32
C THR A 112 7.20 11.60 -12.45
N GLU A 113 7.06 11.15 -13.70
CA GLU A 113 7.11 12.01 -14.88
C GLU A 113 5.88 12.91 -14.98
N ASP A 114 4.70 12.37 -14.71
CA ASP A 114 3.45 13.15 -14.65
C ASP A 114 3.53 14.24 -13.59
N SER A 115 4.04 13.90 -12.41
CA SER A 115 4.24 14.85 -11.30
C SER A 115 5.22 15.95 -11.67
N GLU A 116 6.36 15.61 -12.32
CA GLU A 116 7.33 16.60 -12.81
C GLU A 116 6.69 17.53 -13.87
N ARG A 117 5.88 16.98 -14.77
CA ARG A 117 5.18 17.76 -15.80
C ARG A 117 4.23 18.77 -15.20
N VAL A 118 3.45 18.37 -14.18
CA VAL A 118 2.56 19.29 -13.45
C VAL A 118 3.37 20.42 -12.79
N ILE A 119 4.48 20.09 -12.14
CA ILE A 119 5.37 21.07 -11.50
C ILE A 119 5.92 22.06 -12.54
N LYS A 120 6.42 21.60 -13.68
CA LYS A 120 6.89 22.48 -14.77
C LYS A 120 5.81 23.43 -15.26
N ASN A 121 4.60 22.93 -15.46
CA ASN A 121 3.48 23.77 -15.86
C ASN A 121 3.15 24.85 -14.82
N ILE A 122 3.21 24.52 -13.53
CA ILE A 122 3.00 25.49 -12.45
C ILE A 122 4.10 26.54 -12.41
N LEU A 123 5.37 26.14 -12.56
CA LEU A 123 6.49 27.10 -12.63
C LEU A 123 6.30 28.07 -13.80
N LYS A 124 5.93 27.56 -14.98
CA LYS A 124 5.64 28.39 -16.15
C LYS A 124 4.49 29.37 -15.89
N ASP A 125 3.39 28.92 -15.29
CA ASP A 125 2.23 29.76 -14.96
C ASP A 125 2.57 30.86 -13.93
N LEU A 126 3.59 30.63 -13.10
CA LEU A 126 4.09 31.58 -12.12
C LEU A 126 5.22 32.47 -12.65
N ASN A 127 5.62 32.32 -13.92
CA ASN A 127 6.79 32.97 -14.52
C ASN A 127 8.10 32.73 -13.75
N ILE A 128 8.26 31.55 -13.16
CA ILE A 128 9.46 31.12 -12.44
C ILE A 128 10.32 30.26 -13.36
N SER A 129 11.60 30.62 -13.50
CA SER A 129 12.53 29.86 -14.32
C SER A 129 12.82 28.47 -13.71
N GLU A 130 12.81 27.42 -14.55
CA GLU A 130 13.21 26.06 -14.14
C GLU A 130 14.69 26.00 -13.68
N ASN A 131 15.54 26.97 -14.09
CA ASN A 131 16.92 27.07 -13.64
C ASN A 131 17.04 27.55 -12.19
N GLN A 132 16.03 28.25 -11.67
CA GLN A 132 15.99 28.70 -10.28
C GLN A 132 15.47 27.60 -9.34
N PHE A 133 14.52 26.78 -9.83
CA PHE A 133 13.92 25.70 -9.05
C PHE A 133 13.75 24.44 -9.91
N PHE A 134 14.59 23.46 -9.68
CA PHE A 134 14.51 22.19 -10.38
C PHE A 134 13.22 21.43 -10.02
N PRO A 135 12.39 21.04 -11.00
CA PRO A 135 11.13 20.32 -10.73
C PRO A 135 11.25 19.11 -9.80
N ARG A 136 12.32 18.33 -9.96
CA ARG A 136 12.60 17.17 -9.07
C ARG A 136 12.85 17.55 -7.62
N MET A 137 13.51 18.68 -7.40
CA MET A 137 13.75 19.18 -6.04
C MET A 137 12.43 19.60 -5.39
N ILE A 138 11.57 20.27 -6.13
CA ILE A 138 10.23 20.67 -5.66
C ILE A 138 9.40 19.42 -5.34
N GLN A 139 9.38 18.43 -6.23
CA GLN A 139 8.69 17.16 -6.01
C GLN A 139 9.19 16.47 -4.73
N PHE A 140 10.50 16.41 -4.52
CA PHE A 140 11.09 15.86 -3.30
C PHE A 140 10.64 16.61 -2.05
N LEU A 141 10.64 17.93 -2.06
CA LEU A 141 10.20 18.77 -0.94
C LEU A 141 8.70 18.58 -0.64
N ILE A 142 7.85 18.51 -1.66
CA ILE A 142 6.43 18.20 -1.52
C ILE A 142 6.23 16.83 -0.88
N SER A 143 6.92 15.81 -1.39
CA SER A 143 6.85 14.46 -0.88
C SER A 143 7.30 14.38 0.58
N LYS A 144 8.43 15.02 0.90
CA LYS A 144 8.96 15.09 2.27
C LYS A 144 7.98 15.78 3.22
N ALA A 145 7.39 16.90 2.82
CA ALA A 145 6.41 17.61 3.64
C ALA A 145 5.15 16.78 3.89
N LYS A 146 4.61 16.14 2.85
CA LYS A 146 3.44 15.24 2.99
C LYS A 146 3.72 14.06 3.91
N ASN A 147 4.86 13.40 3.75
CA ASN A 147 5.23 12.24 4.56
C ASN A 147 5.53 12.59 6.02
N SER A 148 5.96 13.82 6.29
CA SER A 148 6.27 14.31 7.65
C SER A 148 5.11 15.06 8.30
N LEU A 149 3.96 15.16 7.61
CA LEU A 149 2.79 15.98 8.04
C LEU A 149 3.18 17.42 8.41
N LEU A 150 4.23 17.95 7.77
CA LEU A 150 4.70 19.31 8.01
C LEU A 150 3.82 20.31 7.27
N HIS A 151 3.41 21.37 7.98
CA HIS A 151 2.88 22.57 7.32
C HIS A 151 4.04 23.35 6.71
N LEU A 152 3.97 23.57 5.39
CA LEU A 152 4.94 24.40 4.68
C LEU A 152 4.54 25.86 4.86
N ASN A 153 5.40 26.68 5.44
CA ASN A 153 5.17 28.12 5.61
C ASN A 153 5.93 28.90 4.52
N GLY A 154 5.31 29.97 4.00
CA GLY A 154 5.92 30.91 3.06
C GLY A 154 5.62 30.65 1.58
N GLY A 155 6.53 31.08 0.69
CA GLY A 155 6.32 31.00 -0.77
C GLY A 155 6.10 29.56 -1.32
N ILE A 156 6.63 28.56 -0.63
CA ILE A 156 6.42 27.14 -0.97
C ILE A 156 4.97 26.73 -0.70
N ASP A 157 4.28 27.34 0.27
CA ASP A 157 2.90 27.04 0.59
C ASP A 157 1.94 27.41 -0.56
N HIS A 158 2.14 28.58 -1.17
CA HIS A 158 1.35 28.98 -2.35
C HIS A 158 1.53 28.01 -3.53
N PHE A 159 2.78 27.58 -3.78
CA PHE A 159 3.08 26.57 -4.80
C PHE A 159 2.41 25.22 -4.48
N PHE A 160 2.48 24.80 -3.21
CA PHE A 160 1.88 23.54 -2.74
C PHE A 160 0.36 23.55 -2.88
N GLN A 161 -0.30 24.67 -2.55
CA GLN A 161 -1.75 24.82 -2.75
C GLN A 161 -2.12 24.75 -4.24
N LYS A 162 -1.34 25.42 -5.12
CA LYS A 162 -1.55 25.37 -6.57
C LYS A 162 -1.31 23.96 -7.13
N TYR A 163 -0.29 23.26 -6.65
CA TYR A 163 -0.03 21.86 -6.98
C TYR A 163 -1.21 20.97 -6.59
N ASN A 164 -1.68 21.06 -5.36
CA ASN A 164 -2.81 20.27 -4.89
C ASN A 164 -4.13 20.57 -5.61
N ARG A 165 -4.35 21.81 -6.06
CA ARG A 165 -5.52 22.18 -6.88
C ARG A 165 -5.47 21.55 -8.27
N LYS A 166 -4.29 21.42 -8.88
CA LYS A 166 -4.13 20.78 -10.20
C LYS A 166 -4.20 19.26 -10.14
N LEU A 167 -4.09 18.68 -8.96
CA LEU A 167 -4.25 17.22 -8.75
C LEU A 167 -5.71 16.81 -8.48
N LYS A 168 -6.61 17.75 -8.23
CA LYS A 168 -8.07 17.54 -8.11
C LYS A 168 -8.72 17.59 -9.48
#